data_dd2f2213121a8f739cdd72621f0f7c59
#
_entry.id   dd2f2213121a8f739cdd72621f0f7c59
#
_cell.length_a   1.000
_cell.length_b   1.000
_cell.length_c   1.000
_cell.angle_alpha   90.00
_cell.angle_beta   90.00
_cell.angle_gamma   90.00
#
_symmetry.space_group_name_H-M   'P 1'
#
loop_
_entity.id
_entity.type
_entity.pdbx_description
1 polymer ?
#
loop_
_entity_poly.entity_id
_entity_poly.type
_entity_poly.pdbx_seq_one_letter_code
_entity_poly.pdbx_strand_id
1 'polypeptide(L)'
;TLFGVLPDTEVEAESTILGLCTGDADSIMPAIQKTYWDGIDLVAAAPILFNAEFLLPSRQANDPDFAFWRVLDSGLEEARNFYDIIIIDTPPSLSYITINALIAADGVLMPLPPNALDFASSAQFWSLFTGVCSSLFEARGETKQYSFVDILLSRVDKADLISNDIRNWIVSAYGPKVLPVEIPKTSIAASASAEFGTVYDMDVGSAQAKTLKRAHD
;
A
#
# COMPACT_ATOMS: atom_id res chain seq x y z
N THR A 1 11.56 6.96 4.00
CA THR A 1 11.76 8.42 3.94
C THR A 1 10.86 9.19 4.90
N LEU A 2 9.52 8.96 4.90
CA LEU A 2 8.60 9.64 5.83
C LEU A 2 8.86 9.34 7.31
N PHE A 3 9.52 8.23 7.60
CA PHE A 3 9.90 7.84 8.97
C PHE A 3 11.39 8.05 9.25
N GLY A 4 12.05 8.91 8.47
CA GLY A 4 13.45 9.28 8.67
C GLY A 4 14.49 8.26 8.18
N VAL A 5 14.06 7.14 7.62
CA VAL A 5 14.97 6.10 7.10
C VAL A 5 15.27 6.34 5.63
N LEU A 6 16.55 6.35 5.25
CA LEU A 6 17.01 6.49 3.87
C LEU A 6 17.22 5.10 3.23
N PRO A 7 16.41 4.70 2.25
CA PRO A 7 16.39 3.33 1.73
C PRO A 7 17.68 2.90 1.02
N ASP A 8 18.43 3.85 0.46
CA ASP A 8 19.66 3.55 -0.28
C ASP A 8 20.92 3.43 0.60
N THR A 9 20.86 3.91 1.85
CA THR A 9 22.04 3.99 2.72
C THR A 9 21.85 3.36 4.10
N GLU A 10 20.59 3.15 4.53
CA GLU A 10 20.26 2.73 5.89
C GLU A 10 19.43 1.44 5.93
N VAL A 11 18.99 0.92 4.77
CA VAL A 11 18.19 -0.31 4.70
C VAL A 11 18.98 -1.41 4.01
N GLU A 12 19.37 -2.41 4.80
CA GLU A 12 19.99 -3.64 4.31
C GLU A 12 18.91 -4.64 3.83
N ALA A 13 19.30 -5.61 3.01
CA ALA A 13 18.39 -6.60 2.45
C ALA A 13 17.61 -7.36 3.53
N GLU A 14 18.30 -7.69 4.63
CA GLU A 14 17.81 -8.44 5.79
C GLU A 14 16.74 -7.65 6.57
N SER A 15 16.74 -6.33 6.45
CA SER A 15 15.76 -5.42 7.07
C SER A 15 14.52 -5.17 6.19
N THR A 16 14.36 -5.95 5.13
CA THR A 16 13.24 -5.89 4.20
C THR A 16 12.49 -7.23 4.14
N ILE A 17 11.40 -7.29 3.38
CA ILE A 17 10.69 -8.54 3.11
C ILE A 17 11.45 -9.47 2.14
N LEU A 18 12.65 -9.12 1.67
CA LEU A 18 13.38 -9.92 0.68
C LEU A 18 13.69 -11.32 1.21
N GLY A 19 14.02 -11.47 2.49
CA GLY A 19 14.27 -12.77 3.13
C GLY A 19 13.09 -13.73 3.01
N LEU A 20 11.85 -13.24 3.08
CA LEU A 20 10.66 -14.05 2.81
C LEU A 20 10.60 -14.48 1.34
N CYS A 21 10.96 -13.60 0.41
CA CYS A 21 10.92 -13.88 -1.02
C CYS A 21 12.00 -14.89 -1.44
N THR A 22 13.18 -14.85 -0.83
CA THR A 22 14.25 -15.83 -1.06
C THR A 22 14.00 -17.16 -0.35
N GLY A 23 13.28 -17.15 0.78
CA GLY A 23 13.09 -18.30 1.67
C GLY A 23 14.17 -18.42 2.75
N ASP A 24 14.96 -17.36 2.95
CA ASP A 24 15.95 -17.29 4.02
C ASP A 24 15.31 -16.91 5.36
N ALA A 25 14.07 -16.43 5.35
CA ALA A 25 13.26 -16.09 6.51
C ALA A 25 11.84 -16.64 6.39
N ASP A 26 11.27 -17.10 7.50
CA ASP A 26 9.88 -17.56 7.61
C ASP A 26 8.96 -16.52 8.26
N SER A 27 9.53 -15.49 8.89
CA SER A 27 8.79 -14.44 9.61
C SER A 27 9.35 -13.05 9.27
N ILE A 28 8.46 -12.05 9.24
CA ILE A 28 8.81 -10.65 9.05
C ILE A 28 9.42 -10.00 10.29
N MET A 29 9.27 -10.63 11.46
CA MET A 29 9.66 -10.05 12.75
C MET A 29 11.11 -9.56 12.82
N PRO A 30 12.12 -10.28 12.27
CA PRO A 30 13.50 -9.79 12.27
C PRO A 30 13.73 -8.52 11.45
N ALA A 31 12.88 -8.22 10.47
CA ALA A 31 12.99 -7.04 9.61
C ALA A 31 12.33 -5.79 10.21
N ILE A 32 11.60 -5.94 11.33
CA ILE A 32 10.88 -4.84 11.96
C ILE A 32 11.84 -3.90 12.67
N GLN A 33 11.72 -2.62 12.37
CA GLN A 33 12.51 -1.53 12.95
C GLN A 33 11.61 -0.57 13.72
N LYS A 34 12.13 -0.01 14.83
CA LYS A 34 11.45 1.06 15.55
C LYS A 34 11.54 2.37 14.77
N THR A 35 10.45 3.12 14.74
CA THR A 35 10.46 4.48 14.21
C THR A 35 10.59 5.50 15.36
N TYR A 36 10.68 6.79 15.01
CA TYR A 36 10.66 7.86 16.01
C TYR A 36 9.24 8.12 16.60
N TRP A 37 8.21 7.48 16.03
CA TRP A 37 6.84 7.55 16.53
C TRP A 37 6.57 6.39 17.49
N ASP A 38 6.12 6.70 18.68
CA ASP A 38 5.70 5.68 19.65
C ASP A 38 4.53 4.86 19.10
N GLY A 39 4.66 3.52 19.19
CA GLY A 39 3.63 2.59 18.72
C GLY A 39 3.62 2.36 17.22
N ILE A 40 4.53 2.96 16.46
CA ILE A 40 4.66 2.72 15.02
C ILE A 40 6.02 2.09 14.72
N ASP A 41 5.99 0.89 14.22
CA ASP A 41 7.15 0.16 13.73
C ASP A 41 7.14 0.08 12.20
N LEU A 42 8.27 -0.16 11.58
CA LEU A 42 8.44 -0.14 10.13
C LEU A 42 9.19 -1.38 9.66
N VAL A 43 8.73 -1.99 8.60
CA VAL A 43 9.56 -2.80 7.70
C VAL A 43 9.82 -1.97 6.47
N ALA A 44 11.06 -1.58 6.29
CA ALA A 44 11.43 -0.67 5.22
C ALA A 44 11.48 -1.38 3.85
N ALA A 45 11.23 -0.62 2.79
CA ALA A 45 11.48 -1.04 1.42
C ALA A 45 12.80 -0.46 0.92
N ALA A 46 13.52 -1.22 0.11
CA ALA A 46 14.75 -0.79 -0.56
C ALA A 46 14.72 -1.24 -2.03
N PRO A 47 15.52 -0.62 -2.91
CA PRO A 47 15.57 -0.97 -4.34
C PRO A 47 15.86 -2.46 -4.61
N ILE A 48 16.56 -3.12 -3.69
CA ILE A 48 16.85 -4.56 -3.80
C ILE A 48 15.59 -5.44 -3.82
N LEU A 49 14.45 -4.96 -3.30
CA LEU A 49 13.17 -5.68 -3.37
C LEU A 49 12.69 -5.92 -4.81
N PHE A 50 13.19 -5.18 -5.78
CA PHE A 50 12.92 -5.46 -7.18
C PHE A 50 13.35 -6.88 -7.59
N ASN A 51 14.33 -7.47 -6.91
CA ASN A 51 14.74 -8.84 -7.14
C ASN A 51 13.61 -9.86 -6.87
N ALA A 52 12.63 -9.54 -6.02
CA ALA A 52 11.50 -10.42 -5.75
C ALA A 52 10.67 -10.71 -7.02
N GLU A 53 10.62 -9.79 -7.99
CA GLU A 53 9.95 -9.96 -9.27
C GLU A 53 10.56 -11.09 -10.13
N PHE A 54 11.81 -11.45 -9.88
CA PHE A 54 12.50 -12.56 -10.54
C PHE A 54 12.58 -13.81 -9.64
N LEU A 55 12.74 -13.61 -8.35
CA LEU A 55 12.90 -14.71 -7.39
C LEU A 55 11.61 -15.51 -7.21
N LEU A 56 10.48 -14.86 -7.02
CA LEU A 56 9.21 -15.53 -6.78
C LEU A 56 8.77 -16.43 -7.94
N PRO A 57 8.76 -15.98 -9.21
CA PRO A 57 8.46 -16.86 -10.33
C PRO A 57 9.51 -17.94 -10.56
N SER A 58 10.79 -17.66 -10.28
CA SER A 58 11.86 -18.67 -10.39
C SER A 58 11.68 -19.79 -9.35
N ARG A 59 11.33 -19.45 -8.11
CA ARG A 59 11.02 -20.45 -7.08
C ARG A 59 9.82 -21.31 -7.47
N GLN A 60 8.76 -20.70 -7.99
CA GLN A 60 7.59 -21.44 -8.46
C GLN A 60 7.92 -22.36 -9.64
N ALA A 61 8.79 -21.95 -10.55
CA ALA A 61 9.22 -22.77 -11.68
C ALA A 61 10.01 -24.02 -11.21
N ASN A 62 10.77 -23.90 -10.12
CA ASN A 62 11.54 -25.00 -9.52
C ASN A 62 10.71 -25.87 -8.56
N ASP A 63 9.68 -25.30 -7.94
CA ASP A 63 8.73 -25.99 -7.07
C ASP A 63 7.30 -25.57 -7.44
N PRO A 64 6.59 -26.40 -8.23
CA PRO A 64 5.22 -26.09 -8.65
C PRO A 64 4.20 -25.98 -7.52
N ASP A 65 4.50 -26.54 -6.34
CA ASP A 65 3.64 -26.44 -5.16
C ASP A 65 3.89 -25.17 -4.34
N PHE A 66 4.97 -24.44 -4.65
CA PHE A 66 5.27 -23.17 -4.01
C PHE A 66 4.23 -22.09 -4.35
N ALA A 67 3.50 -21.64 -3.33
CA ALA A 67 2.49 -20.60 -3.45
C ALA A 67 3.12 -19.21 -3.31
N PHE A 68 3.74 -18.68 -4.37
CA PHE A 68 4.45 -17.40 -4.36
C PHE A 68 3.59 -16.24 -3.83
N TRP A 69 2.30 -16.28 -4.00
CA TRP A 69 1.35 -15.24 -3.59
C TRP A 69 1.04 -15.24 -2.08
N ARG A 70 1.45 -16.29 -1.34
CA ARG A 70 1.26 -16.40 0.11
C ARG A 70 2.49 -16.08 0.94
N VAL A 71 3.59 -15.73 0.30
CA VAL A 71 4.87 -15.50 0.98
C VAL A 71 4.75 -14.44 2.05
N LEU A 72 4.12 -13.30 1.73
CA LEU A 72 3.90 -12.22 2.71
C LEU A 72 2.83 -12.61 3.75
N ASP A 73 1.75 -13.24 3.33
CA ASP A 73 0.68 -13.69 4.23
C ASP A 73 1.22 -14.60 5.34
N SER A 74 2.00 -15.63 4.96
CA SER A 74 2.68 -16.53 5.90
C SER A 74 3.71 -15.79 6.76
N GLY A 75 4.52 -14.92 6.15
CA GLY A 75 5.51 -14.13 6.89
C GLY A 75 4.92 -13.17 7.95
N LEU A 76 3.64 -12.80 7.81
CA LEU A 76 2.93 -11.92 8.75
C LEU A 76 2.22 -12.65 9.90
N GLU A 77 2.17 -13.98 9.92
CA GLU A 77 1.41 -14.73 10.92
C GLU A 77 1.78 -14.36 12.35
N GLU A 78 3.08 -14.26 12.63
CA GLU A 78 3.57 -13.88 13.96
C GLU A 78 3.24 -12.41 14.28
N ALA A 79 3.48 -11.50 13.33
CA ALA A 79 3.26 -10.06 13.51
C ALA A 79 1.79 -9.72 13.84
N ARG A 80 0.83 -10.47 13.33
CA ARG A 80 -0.61 -10.31 13.65
C ARG A 80 -0.94 -10.47 15.14
N ASN A 81 -0.06 -11.08 15.94
CA ASN A 81 -0.25 -11.22 17.38
C ASN A 81 0.30 -10.02 18.17
N PHE A 82 1.09 -9.14 17.54
CA PHE A 82 1.76 -8.03 18.19
C PHE A 82 1.25 -6.66 17.76
N TYR A 83 0.60 -6.57 16.59
CA TYR A 83 0.14 -5.31 16.02
C TYR A 83 -1.38 -5.31 15.83
N ASP A 84 -2.03 -4.23 16.27
CA ASP A 84 -3.46 -4.03 16.08
C ASP A 84 -3.81 -3.77 14.61
N ILE A 85 -2.92 -3.08 13.89
CA ILE A 85 -3.07 -2.72 12.47
C ILE A 85 -1.74 -2.91 11.75
N ILE A 86 -1.78 -3.55 10.59
CA ILE A 86 -0.65 -3.67 9.66
C ILE A 86 -1.04 -2.96 8.37
N ILE A 87 -0.30 -1.92 8.01
CA ILE A 87 -0.51 -1.16 6.76
C ILE A 87 0.57 -1.57 5.77
N ILE A 88 0.15 -2.02 4.58
CA ILE A 88 1.04 -2.43 3.51
C ILE A 88 0.94 -1.39 2.38
N ASP A 89 1.98 -0.57 2.23
CA ASP A 89 2.11 0.36 1.11
C ASP A 89 2.67 -0.39 -0.11
N THR A 90 2.01 -0.27 -1.25
CA THR A 90 2.32 -1.04 -2.45
C THR A 90 2.80 -0.15 -3.60
N PRO A 91 3.66 -0.67 -4.50
CA PRO A 91 3.97 0.04 -5.74
C PRO A 91 2.71 0.18 -6.63
N PRO A 92 2.64 1.20 -7.50
CA PRO A 92 1.48 1.48 -8.35
C PRO A 92 1.41 0.55 -9.58
N SER A 93 1.71 -0.72 -9.41
CA SER A 93 1.72 -1.73 -10.48
C SER A 93 1.25 -3.08 -9.95
N LEU A 94 0.66 -3.90 -10.81
CA LEU A 94 0.32 -5.28 -10.48
C LEU A 94 1.56 -6.16 -10.64
N SER A 95 2.40 -6.17 -9.61
CA SER A 95 3.63 -6.96 -9.52
C SER A 95 3.44 -8.17 -8.60
N TYR A 96 4.43 -9.06 -8.54
CA TYR A 96 4.42 -10.20 -7.62
C TYR A 96 4.33 -9.75 -6.15
N ILE A 97 5.01 -8.66 -5.79
CA ILE A 97 4.93 -8.06 -4.45
C ILE A 97 3.54 -7.48 -4.19
N THR A 98 2.94 -6.78 -5.16
CA THR A 98 1.57 -6.24 -5.02
C THR A 98 0.54 -7.35 -4.87
N ILE A 99 0.68 -8.45 -5.61
CA ILE A 99 -0.18 -9.63 -5.45
C ILE A 99 -0.05 -10.19 -4.03
N ASN A 100 1.17 -10.34 -3.51
CA ASN A 100 1.41 -10.78 -2.14
C ASN A 100 0.75 -9.85 -1.11
N ALA A 101 0.89 -8.54 -1.26
CA ALA A 101 0.27 -7.55 -0.38
C ALA A 101 -1.26 -7.66 -0.38
N LEU A 102 -1.87 -7.75 -1.56
CA LEU A 102 -3.32 -7.89 -1.70
C LEU A 102 -3.84 -9.22 -1.15
N ILE A 103 -3.09 -10.30 -1.28
CA ILE A 103 -3.47 -11.59 -0.71
C ILE A 103 -3.34 -11.59 0.81
N ALA A 104 -2.32 -10.95 1.36
CA ALA A 104 -2.10 -10.86 2.81
C ALA A 104 -3.09 -9.92 3.51
N ALA A 105 -3.63 -8.92 2.82
CA ALA A 105 -4.50 -7.90 3.42
C ALA A 105 -5.92 -8.42 3.71
N ASP A 106 -6.52 -7.97 4.81
CA ASP A 106 -7.91 -8.22 5.15
C ASP A 106 -8.86 -7.20 4.52
N GLY A 107 -8.35 -6.02 4.18
CA GLY A 107 -9.09 -4.96 3.53
C GLY A 107 -8.20 -4.15 2.59
N VAL A 108 -8.82 -3.43 1.67
CA VAL A 108 -8.12 -2.59 0.69
C VAL A 108 -8.66 -1.16 0.77
N LEU A 109 -7.77 -0.22 1.00
CA LEU A 109 -8.03 1.20 0.86
C LEU A 109 -7.32 1.71 -0.39
N MET A 110 -8.08 2.23 -1.35
CA MET A 110 -7.54 2.74 -2.61
C MET A 110 -7.57 4.28 -2.64
N PRO A 111 -6.43 4.95 -2.42
CA PRO A 111 -6.35 6.38 -2.64
C PRO A 111 -6.48 6.71 -4.14
N LEU A 112 -7.52 7.46 -4.51
CA LEU A 112 -7.83 7.77 -5.90
C LEU A 112 -7.92 9.28 -6.11
N PRO A 113 -6.96 9.90 -6.81
CA PRO A 113 -7.08 11.29 -7.24
C PRO A 113 -8.22 11.44 -8.26
N PRO A 114 -9.04 12.51 -8.18
CA PRO A 114 -10.13 12.73 -9.12
C PRO A 114 -9.62 13.30 -10.46
N ASN A 115 -8.94 12.47 -11.23
CA ASN A 115 -8.56 12.75 -12.61
C ASN A 115 -8.87 11.54 -13.52
N ALA A 116 -9.01 11.79 -14.82
CA ALA A 116 -9.49 10.78 -15.76
C ALA A 116 -8.53 9.61 -15.94
N LEU A 117 -7.21 9.84 -15.87
CA LEU A 117 -6.21 8.80 -16.07
C LEU A 117 -6.16 7.86 -14.87
N ASP A 118 -6.17 8.39 -13.65
CA ASP A 118 -6.18 7.57 -12.44
C ASP A 118 -7.49 6.78 -12.32
N PHE A 119 -8.63 7.38 -12.69
CA PHE A 119 -9.91 6.69 -12.72
C PHE A 119 -9.91 5.51 -13.71
N ALA A 120 -9.44 5.72 -14.94
CA ALA A 120 -9.34 4.66 -15.94
C ALA A 120 -8.34 3.56 -15.52
N SER A 121 -7.19 3.96 -14.98
CA SER A 121 -6.16 3.04 -14.50
C SER A 121 -6.65 2.18 -13.33
N SER A 122 -7.46 2.75 -12.42
CA SER A 122 -8.03 2.00 -11.31
C SER A 122 -8.97 0.88 -11.77
N ALA A 123 -9.82 1.15 -12.76
CA ALA A 123 -10.71 0.14 -13.33
C ALA A 123 -9.92 -1.00 -14.02
N GLN A 124 -8.86 -0.63 -14.76
CA GLN A 124 -7.99 -1.60 -15.41
C GLN A 124 -7.23 -2.46 -14.37
N PHE A 125 -6.70 -1.84 -13.31
CA PHE A 125 -6.04 -2.55 -12.22
C PHE A 125 -6.93 -3.63 -11.61
N TRP A 126 -8.17 -3.28 -11.25
CA TRP A 126 -9.11 -4.24 -10.67
C TRP A 126 -9.47 -5.37 -11.62
N SER A 127 -9.64 -5.09 -12.91
CA SER A 127 -9.89 -6.11 -13.92
C SER A 127 -8.74 -7.11 -14.02
N LEU A 128 -7.50 -6.61 -14.07
CA LEU A 128 -6.30 -7.45 -14.12
C LEU A 128 -6.12 -8.27 -12.83
N PHE A 129 -6.28 -7.61 -11.67
CA PHE A 129 -6.17 -8.28 -10.38
C PHE A 129 -7.20 -9.40 -10.22
N THR A 130 -8.45 -9.16 -10.58
CA THR A 130 -9.50 -10.19 -10.55
C THR A 130 -9.14 -11.37 -11.44
N GLY A 131 -8.62 -11.11 -12.64
CA GLY A 131 -8.17 -12.17 -13.56
C GLY A 131 -7.03 -13.01 -12.96
N VAL A 132 -6.04 -12.36 -12.33
CA VAL A 132 -4.94 -13.06 -11.65
C VAL A 132 -5.47 -13.89 -10.48
N CYS A 133 -6.33 -13.32 -9.64
CA CYS A 133 -6.93 -14.06 -8.51
C CYS A 133 -7.71 -15.30 -8.99
N SER A 134 -8.56 -15.16 -10.00
CA SER A 134 -9.30 -16.31 -10.55
C SER A 134 -8.35 -17.41 -10.99
N SER A 135 -7.29 -17.06 -11.73
CA SER A 135 -6.33 -18.05 -12.22
C SER A 135 -5.55 -18.76 -11.11
N LEU A 136 -5.19 -18.03 -10.03
CA LEU A 136 -4.43 -18.58 -8.91
C LEU A 136 -5.29 -19.44 -7.98
N PHE A 137 -6.53 -19.02 -7.73
CA PHE A 137 -7.38 -19.65 -6.73
C PHE A 137 -8.24 -20.78 -7.31
N GLU A 138 -8.74 -20.66 -8.55
CA GLU A 138 -9.51 -21.73 -9.19
C GLU A 138 -8.73 -23.04 -9.26
N ALA A 139 -7.43 -22.97 -9.53
CA ALA A 139 -6.56 -24.14 -9.56
C ALA A 139 -6.44 -24.85 -8.19
N ARG A 140 -6.76 -24.17 -7.07
CA ARG A 140 -6.62 -24.69 -5.71
C ARG A 140 -7.93 -24.71 -4.92
N GLY A 141 -9.06 -24.30 -5.51
CA GLY A 141 -10.36 -24.25 -4.84
C GLY A 141 -10.45 -23.21 -3.72
N GLU A 142 -9.63 -22.17 -3.79
CA GLU A 142 -9.57 -21.10 -2.80
C GLU A 142 -10.32 -19.85 -3.29
N THR A 143 -10.76 -18.98 -2.36
CA THR A 143 -11.34 -17.67 -2.67
C THR A 143 -10.78 -16.62 -1.72
N LYS A 144 -10.42 -15.45 -2.25
CA LYS A 144 -10.07 -14.28 -1.41
C LYS A 144 -11.30 -13.42 -1.20
N GLN A 145 -11.60 -13.14 0.06
CA GLN A 145 -12.64 -12.18 0.46
C GLN A 145 -12.00 -11.06 1.26
N TYR A 146 -12.42 -9.83 0.99
CA TYR A 146 -12.01 -8.66 1.75
C TYR A 146 -13.13 -8.23 2.69
N SER A 147 -12.77 -7.85 3.90
CA SER A 147 -13.70 -7.23 4.86
C SER A 147 -14.24 -5.91 4.32
N PHE A 148 -13.41 -5.16 3.60
CA PHE A 148 -13.79 -3.95 2.87
C PHE A 148 -12.89 -3.74 1.65
N VAL A 149 -13.43 -3.02 0.67
CA VAL A 149 -12.66 -2.42 -0.45
C VAL A 149 -13.22 -1.03 -0.63
N ASP A 150 -12.51 -0.04 -0.13
CA ASP A 150 -12.97 1.33 -0.08
C ASP A 150 -12.06 2.28 -0.86
N ILE A 151 -12.66 3.36 -1.36
CA ILE A 151 -11.99 4.39 -2.14
C ILE A 151 -11.88 5.65 -1.29
N LEU A 152 -10.65 6.15 -1.13
CA LEU A 152 -10.37 7.43 -0.51
C LEU A 152 -10.04 8.46 -1.60
N LEU A 153 -10.90 9.45 -1.80
CA LEU A 153 -10.60 10.53 -2.70
C LEU A 153 -9.42 11.34 -2.15
N SER A 154 -8.33 11.33 -2.89
CA SER A 154 -7.06 11.96 -2.51
C SER A 154 -6.70 13.09 -3.47
N ARG A 155 -5.91 14.08 -2.99
CA ARG A 155 -5.47 15.22 -3.79
C ARG A 155 -6.62 16.00 -4.45
N VAL A 156 -7.74 16.12 -3.75
CA VAL A 156 -8.95 16.82 -4.24
C VAL A 156 -8.69 18.31 -4.33
N ASP A 157 -8.83 18.88 -5.52
CA ASP A 157 -8.75 20.30 -5.78
C ASP A 157 -10.17 20.85 -6.05
N LYS A 158 -10.76 21.48 -5.02
CA LYS A 158 -12.14 22.01 -5.12
C LYS A 158 -12.28 23.19 -6.06
N ALA A 159 -11.17 23.84 -6.45
CA ALA A 159 -11.18 24.95 -7.41
C ALA A 159 -11.15 24.47 -8.87
N ASP A 160 -10.75 23.22 -9.11
CA ASP A 160 -10.69 22.63 -10.44
C ASP A 160 -12.03 22.00 -10.81
N LEU A 161 -12.73 22.59 -11.79
CA LEU A 161 -14.06 22.14 -12.25
C LEU A 161 -14.00 20.73 -12.85
N ILE A 162 -12.94 20.41 -13.61
CA ILE A 162 -12.78 19.08 -14.23
C ILE A 162 -12.59 18.02 -13.13
N SER A 163 -11.76 18.33 -12.14
CA SER A 163 -11.57 17.45 -10.99
C SER A 163 -12.89 17.17 -10.25
N ASN A 164 -13.73 18.18 -10.08
CA ASN A 164 -15.04 18.04 -9.45
C ASN A 164 -16.00 17.16 -10.29
N ASP A 165 -16.00 17.28 -11.61
CA ASP A 165 -16.82 16.43 -12.47
C ASP A 165 -16.36 14.96 -12.38
N ILE A 166 -15.08 14.72 -12.44
CA ILE A 166 -14.52 13.36 -12.32
C ILE A 166 -14.78 12.79 -10.92
N ARG A 167 -14.65 13.59 -9.87
CA ARG A 167 -15.05 13.22 -8.52
C ARG A 167 -16.50 12.73 -8.46
N ASN A 168 -17.42 13.44 -9.10
CA ASN A 168 -18.83 13.05 -9.16
C ASN A 168 -19.02 11.74 -9.94
N TRP A 169 -18.26 11.52 -11.00
CA TRP A 169 -18.27 10.24 -11.73
C TRP A 169 -17.77 9.09 -10.87
N ILE A 170 -16.67 9.27 -10.12
CA ILE A 170 -16.15 8.26 -9.19
C ILE A 170 -17.21 7.91 -8.13
N VAL A 171 -17.81 8.93 -7.50
CA VAL A 171 -18.88 8.72 -6.51
C VAL A 171 -20.08 8.01 -7.13
N SER A 172 -20.48 8.36 -8.35
CA SER A 172 -21.57 7.69 -9.05
C SER A 172 -21.25 6.24 -9.40
N ALA A 173 -20.02 5.96 -9.83
CA ALA A 173 -19.60 4.63 -10.26
C ALA A 173 -19.43 3.65 -9.10
N TYR A 174 -18.84 4.11 -8.00
CA TYR A 174 -18.48 3.25 -6.86
C TYR A 174 -19.45 3.36 -5.67
N GLY A 175 -20.29 4.38 -5.63
CA GLY A 175 -21.35 4.54 -4.63
C GLY A 175 -20.82 4.49 -3.18
N PRO A 176 -21.37 3.61 -2.34
CA PRO A 176 -21.02 3.54 -0.92
C PRO A 176 -19.59 3.06 -0.65
N LYS A 177 -18.85 2.62 -1.67
CA LYS A 177 -17.43 2.28 -1.56
C LYS A 177 -16.53 3.52 -1.48
N VAL A 178 -17.03 4.69 -1.84
CA VAL A 178 -16.29 5.95 -1.68
C VAL A 178 -16.49 6.46 -0.27
N LEU A 179 -15.39 6.60 0.46
CA LEU A 179 -15.42 7.12 1.82
C LEU A 179 -15.98 8.56 1.88
N PRO A 180 -16.68 8.93 2.94
CA PRO A 180 -17.25 10.28 3.09
C PRO A 180 -16.21 11.37 3.40
N VAL A 181 -14.95 10.98 3.57
CA VAL A 181 -13.80 11.86 3.81
C VAL A 181 -12.98 12.02 2.56
N GLU A 182 -12.31 13.15 2.40
CA GLU A 182 -11.47 13.48 1.26
C GLU A 182 -10.15 14.09 1.73
N ILE A 183 -9.04 13.72 1.09
CA ILE A 183 -7.74 14.34 1.33
C ILE A 183 -7.54 15.48 0.32
N PRO A 184 -7.45 16.75 0.78
CA PRO A 184 -7.29 17.87 -0.13
C PRO A 184 -5.89 17.91 -0.76
N LYS A 185 -5.78 18.46 -1.95
CA LYS A 185 -4.51 18.80 -2.57
C LYS A 185 -3.89 19.96 -1.80
N THR A 186 -2.65 19.78 -1.35
CA THR A 186 -1.92 20.79 -0.58
C THR A 186 -0.42 20.71 -0.82
N SER A 187 0.26 21.85 -0.75
CA SER A 187 1.73 21.92 -0.82
C SER A 187 2.40 21.46 0.47
N ILE A 188 1.69 21.44 1.60
CA ILE A 188 2.26 21.08 2.90
C ILE A 188 2.72 19.63 2.93
N ALA A 189 1.97 18.71 2.31
CA ALA A 189 2.40 17.32 2.20
C ALA A 189 3.72 17.19 1.43
N ALA A 190 3.91 17.96 0.36
CA ALA A 190 5.15 17.99 -0.39
C ALA A 190 6.30 18.60 0.43
N SER A 191 6.03 19.68 1.20
CA SER A 191 7.03 20.28 2.08
C SER A 191 7.45 19.33 3.20
N ALA A 192 6.51 18.66 3.86
CA ALA A 192 6.80 17.66 4.87
C ALA A 192 7.66 16.52 4.33
N SER A 193 7.31 16.01 3.15
CA SER A 193 8.10 14.95 2.49
C SER A 193 9.52 15.40 2.11
N ALA A 194 9.71 16.68 1.76
CA ALA A 194 11.04 17.22 1.47
C ALA A 194 11.93 17.32 2.72
N GLU A 195 11.33 17.39 3.90
CA GLU A 195 11.99 17.38 5.19
C GLU A 195 12.04 15.98 5.85
N PHE A 196 11.72 14.93 5.07
CA PHE A 196 11.63 13.52 5.53
C PHE A 196 10.67 13.32 6.71
N GLY A 197 9.69 14.20 6.88
CA GLY A 197 8.69 14.17 7.92
C GLY A 197 7.27 13.98 7.39
N THR A 198 6.33 13.90 8.30
CA THR A 198 4.89 13.86 8.03
C THR A 198 4.25 15.23 8.22
N VAL A 199 3.00 15.37 7.79
CA VAL A 199 2.24 16.61 8.03
C VAL A 199 2.01 16.88 9.53
N TYR A 200 2.14 15.88 10.38
CA TYR A 200 2.04 15.98 11.83
C TYR A 200 3.30 16.57 12.47
N ASP A 201 4.45 16.45 11.82
CA ASP A 201 5.73 17.02 12.27
C ASP A 201 5.85 18.52 11.94
N MET A 202 5.03 19.00 10.99
CA MET A 202 5.05 20.40 10.58
C MET A 202 4.45 21.33 11.63
N ASP A 203 5.06 22.50 11.83
CA ASP A 203 4.54 23.55 12.73
C ASP A 203 3.12 23.97 12.33
N VAL A 204 2.20 23.97 13.31
CA VAL A 204 0.74 24.13 13.11
C VAL A 204 0.32 25.56 12.72
N GLY A 205 1.27 26.44 12.39
CA GLY A 205 1.01 27.87 12.14
C GLY A 205 0.13 28.18 10.91
N SER A 206 0.10 27.31 9.91
CA SER A 206 -0.66 27.56 8.69
C SER A 206 -2.09 26.99 8.74
N ALA A 207 -3.07 27.73 8.18
CA ALA A 207 -4.46 27.27 8.06
C ALA A 207 -4.55 25.94 7.25
N GLN A 208 -3.64 25.74 6.29
CA GLN A 208 -3.56 24.54 5.45
C GLN A 208 -3.14 23.30 6.25
N ALA A 209 -2.13 23.44 7.14
CA ALA A 209 -1.71 22.34 8.02
C ALA A 209 -2.84 21.90 8.94
N LYS A 210 -3.61 22.85 9.50
CA LYS A 210 -4.79 22.56 10.33
C LYS A 210 -5.88 21.81 9.55
N THR A 211 -6.11 22.20 8.30
CA THR A 211 -7.13 21.57 7.45
C THR A 211 -6.73 20.15 7.09
N LEU A 212 -5.45 19.93 6.77
CA LEU A 212 -4.94 18.61 6.43
C LEU A 212 -4.98 17.67 7.64
N LYS A 213 -4.51 18.14 8.81
CA LYS A 213 -4.59 17.37 10.07
C LYS A 213 -6.03 16.95 10.39
N ARG A 214 -7.01 17.85 10.25
CA ARG A 214 -8.44 17.53 10.45
C ARG A 214 -9.03 16.53 9.43
N ALA A 215 -8.45 16.43 8.25
CA ALA A 215 -8.88 15.45 7.26
C ALA A 215 -8.29 14.05 7.54
N HIS A 216 -7.23 13.99 8.35
CA HIS A 216 -6.59 12.75 8.78
C HIS A 216 -7.11 12.25 10.13
N ASP A 217 -7.64 13.13 10.99
CA ASP A 217 -8.34 12.77 12.24
C ASP A 217 -9.73 12.19 11.94
#